data_667e9aa44a542a4776e7429220a9aea2
#
_entry.id   667e9aa44a542a4776e7429220a9aea2
#
_cell.length_a   1.000
_cell.length_b   1.000
_cell.length_c   1.000
_cell.angle_alpha   90.00
_cell.angle_beta   90.00
_cell.angle_gamma   90.00
#
_symmetry.space_group_name_H-M   'P 1'
#
loop_
_entity.id
_entity.type
_entity.pdbx_description
1 polymer ?
#
loop_
_entity_poly.entity_id
_entity_poly.type
_entity_poly.pdbx_seq_one_letter_code
_entity_poly.pdbx_strand_id
1 'polypeptide(L)'
;MFDGKTILITGGTGTFGRCCVRTLLERYKLKRLIVFSRDELKQYEMQQVFNGPQMRYFLGDVRDRERLIQAMRDVDYVIHAAALKQVPAAEYNPTEFIKTNINGAENVIKAAIENRVKKVIA
;
A
#
# COMPACT_ATOMS: atom_id res chain seq x y z
N MET A 1 9.30 2.46 17.57
CA MET A 1 9.85 1.93 16.32
C MET A 1 9.39 2.72 15.10
N PHE A 2 8.09 2.95 14.96
CA PHE A 2 7.57 3.70 13.81
C PHE A 2 7.31 5.18 14.07
N ASP A 3 7.50 5.64 15.30
CA ASP A 3 7.26 7.05 15.62
C ASP A 3 8.12 7.97 14.78
N GLY A 4 7.50 9.01 14.25
CA GLY A 4 8.15 9.97 13.38
C GLY A 4 8.49 9.47 11.97
N LYS A 5 8.05 8.26 11.62
CA LYS A 5 8.36 7.64 10.33
C LYS A 5 7.21 7.76 9.35
N THR A 6 7.52 7.59 8.07
CA THR A 6 6.54 7.56 6.99
C THR A 6 6.37 6.13 6.52
N ILE A 7 5.12 5.66 6.51
CA ILE A 7 4.76 4.30 6.11
C ILE A 7 3.81 4.37 4.93
N LEU A 8 4.04 3.55 3.93
CA LEU A 8 3.13 3.37 2.80
C LEU A 8 2.53 1.97 2.84
N ILE A 9 1.23 1.87 2.68
CA ILE A 9 0.52 0.60 2.63
C ILE A 9 -0.08 0.43 1.25
N THR A 10 0.34 -0.58 0.51
CA THR A 10 -0.30 -0.96 -0.75
C THR A 10 -1.54 -1.77 -0.45
N GLY A 11 -2.63 -1.54 -1.18
CA GLY A 11 -3.89 -2.21 -0.89
C GLY A 11 -4.52 -1.80 0.43
N GLY A 12 -4.23 -0.58 0.87
CA GLY A 12 -4.64 -0.08 2.19
C GLY A 12 -6.15 0.07 2.37
N THR A 13 -6.93 0.01 1.30
CA THR A 13 -8.39 0.10 1.38
C THR A 13 -9.08 -1.24 1.61
N GLY A 14 -8.35 -2.36 1.53
CA GLY A 14 -8.90 -3.67 1.85
C GLY A 14 -9.05 -3.87 3.36
N THR A 15 -9.64 -5.01 3.76
CA THR A 15 -9.88 -5.32 5.17
C THR A 15 -8.58 -5.32 5.99
N PHE A 16 -7.55 -6.00 5.46
CA PHE A 16 -6.25 -6.05 6.13
C PHE A 16 -5.60 -4.68 6.18
N GLY A 17 -5.66 -3.93 5.08
CA GLY A 17 -5.07 -2.58 5.02
C GLY A 17 -5.72 -1.63 6.01
N ARG A 18 -7.05 -1.66 6.13
CA ARG A 18 -7.76 -0.83 7.11
C ARG A 18 -7.37 -1.18 8.54
N CYS A 19 -7.23 -2.46 8.83
CA CYS A 19 -6.79 -2.92 10.15
C CYS A 19 -5.39 -2.41 10.46
N CYS A 20 -4.48 -2.48 9.49
CA CYS A 20 -3.12 -1.95 9.64
C CYS A 20 -3.14 -0.45 9.89
N VAL A 21 -3.93 0.31 9.15
CA VAL A 21 -4.04 1.76 9.32
C VAL A 21 -4.49 2.09 10.73
N ARG A 22 -5.57 1.44 11.18
CA ARG A 22 -6.10 1.67 12.53
C ARG A 22 -5.07 1.36 13.60
N THR A 23 -4.43 0.20 13.51
CA THR A 23 -3.43 -0.24 14.49
C THR A 23 -2.24 0.72 14.55
N LEU A 24 -1.73 1.13 13.39
CA LEU A 24 -0.60 2.03 13.32
C LEU A 24 -0.95 3.40 13.91
N LEU A 25 -2.13 3.93 13.61
CA LEU A 25 -2.57 5.22 14.15
C LEU A 25 -2.77 5.18 15.65
N GLU A 26 -3.24 4.05 16.18
CA GLU A 26 -3.45 3.89 17.63
C GLU A 26 -2.15 3.76 18.41
N ARG A 27 -1.13 3.13 17.81
CA ARG A 27 0.10 2.78 18.52
C ARG A 27 1.25 3.74 18.32
N TYR A 28 1.28 4.49 17.22
CA TYR A 28 2.44 5.31 16.86
C TYR A 28 2.03 6.70 16.41
N LYS A 29 2.94 7.65 16.62
CA LYS A 29 2.81 8.99 16.08
C LYS A 29 3.59 9.08 14.79
N LEU A 30 2.96 8.69 13.69
CA LEU A 30 3.60 8.65 12.39
C LEU A 30 3.77 10.05 11.81
N LYS A 31 4.84 10.26 11.08
CA LYS A 31 5.00 11.48 10.29
C LYS A 31 3.98 11.52 9.16
N ARG A 32 3.87 10.42 8.41
CA ARG A 32 2.85 10.25 7.36
C ARG A 32 2.46 8.79 7.25
N LEU A 33 1.22 8.56 6.90
CA LEU A 33 0.70 7.23 6.58
C LEU A 33 0.02 7.33 5.22
N ILE A 34 0.62 6.70 4.22
CA ILE A 34 0.17 6.77 2.83
C ILE A 34 -0.59 5.50 2.49
N VAL A 35 -1.83 5.68 2.06
CA VAL A 35 -2.66 4.58 1.56
C VAL A 35 -2.57 4.59 0.03
N PHE A 36 -1.97 3.56 -0.52
CA PHE A 36 -1.82 3.38 -1.97
C PHE A 36 -2.79 2.29 -2.43
N SER A 37 -3.72 2.64 -3.27
CA SER A 37 -4.68 1.70 -3.82
C SER A 37 -5.23 2.22 -5.15
N ARG A 38 -5.87 1.34 -5.90
CA ARG A 38 -6.50 1.70 -7.17
C ARG A 38 -8.00 2.01 -7.05
N ASP A 39 -8.58 1.84 -5.88
CA ASP A 39 -10.02 2.01 -5.68
C ASP A 39 -10.32 3.39 -5.11
N GLU A 40 -10.72 4.31 -5.98
CA GLU A 40 -11.03 5.69 -5.63
C GLU A 40 -12.16 5.79 -4.62
N LEU A 41 -13.22 5.01 -4.82
CA LEU A 41 -14.39 5.05 -3.93
C LEU A 41 -14.02 4.62 -2.52
N LYS A 42 -13.28 3.52 -2.38
CA LYS A 42 -12.85 3.05 -1.07
C LYS A 42 -11.91 4.03 -0.39
N GLN A 43 -11.05 4.69 -1.13
CA GLN A 43 -10.21 5.76 -0.57
C GLN A 43 -11.05 6.91 -0.05
N TYR A 44 -12.06 7.31 -0.82
CA TYR A 44 -12.97 8.36 -0.38
C TYR A 44 -13.67 7.98 0.92
N GLU A 45 -14.17 6.76 1.00
CA GLU A 45 -14.82 6.26 2.22
C GLU A 45 -13.86 6.24 3.41
N MET A 46 -12.62 5.79 3.21
CA MET A 46 -11.60 5.78 4.27
C MET A 46 -11.27 7.19 4.77
N GLN A 47 -11.26 8.17 3.88
CA GLN A 47 -10.98 9.55 4.25
C GLN A 47 -12.01 10.10 5.23
N GLN A 48 -13.22 9.56 5.25
CA GLN A 48 -14.26 9.98 6.20
C GLN A 48 -13.96 9.49 7.62
N VAL A 49 -13.19 8.42 7.75
CA VAL A 49 -12.86 7.80 9.04
C VAL A 49 -11.44 8.14 9.48
N PHE A 50 -10.47 8.03 8.57
CA PHE A 50 -9.07 8.29 8.84
C PHE A 50 -8.65 9.56 8.13
N ASN A 51 -8.88 10.70 8.77
CA ASN A 51 -8.69 12.02 8.18
C ASN A 51 -7.70 12.91 8.93
N GLY A 52 -6.85 12.31 9.75
CA GLY A 52 -5.83 13.07 10.47
C GLY A 52 -4.82 13.73 9.55
N PRO A 53 -4.06 14.71 10.05
CA PRO A 53 -3.11 15.47 9.22
C PRO A 53 -1.97 14.62 8.66
N GLN A 54 -1.67 13.47 9.29
CA GLN A 54 -0.63 12.56 8.83
C GLN A 54 -1.07 11.70 7.65
N MET A 55 -2.37 11.61 7.37
CA MET A 55 -2.89 10.74 6.31
C MET A 55 -2.64 11.31 4.92
N ARG A 56 -2.29 10.40 3.99
CA ARG A 56 -2.17 10.71 2.57
C ARG A 56 -2.79 9.57 1.78
N TYR A 57 -3.55 9.91 0.76
CA TYR A 57 -4.21 8.94 -0.10
C TYR A 57 -3.67 9.09 -1.52
N PHE A 58 -3.17 7.99 -2.07
CA PHE A 58 -2.48 8.01 -3.35
C PHE A 58 -3.09 6.95 -4.26
N LEU A 59 -3.76 7.39 -5.32
CA LEU A 59 -4.35 6.47 -6.29
C LEU A 59 -3.29 5.91 -7.22
N GLY A 60 -3.25 4.60 -7.34
CA GLY A 60 -2.34 3.94 -8.25
C GLY A 60 -2.47 2.43 -8.17
N ASP A 61 -1.84 1.77 -9.13
CA ASP A 61 -1.83 0.32 -9.28
C ASP A 61 -0.41 -0.19 -9.07
N VAL A 62 -0.25 -1.28 -8.31
CA VAL A 62 1.08 -1.87 -8.08
C VAL A 62 1.74 -2.38 -9.36
N ARG A 63 0.98 -2.51 -10.44
CA ARG A 63 1.53 -2.83 -11.77
C ARG A 63 2.22 -1.63 -12.42
N ASP A 64 1.99 -0.43 -11.92
CA ASP A 64 2.58 0.81 -12.41
C ASP A 64 3.79 1.19 -11.56
N ARG A 65 4.98 0.77 -11.99
CA ARG A 65 6.21 1.01 -11.25
C ARG A 65 6.52 2.51 -11.09
N GLU A 66 6.31 3.29 -12.13
CA GLU A 66 6.57 4.74 -12.09
C GLU A 66 5.74 5.42 -11.01
N ARG A 67 4.48 5.01 -10.92
CA ARG A 67 3.56 5.56 -9.91
C ARG A 67 3.99 5.17 -8.50
N LEU A 68 4.44 3.92 -8.33
CA LEU A 68 4.98 3.46 -7.05
C LEU A 68 6.22 4.25 -6.64
N ILE A 69 7.12 4.51 -7.58
CA ILE A 69 8.33 5.29 -7.30
C ILE A 69 7.95 6.68 -6.78
N GLN A 70 6.96 7.32 -7.42
CA GLN A 70 6.47 8.62 -6.97
C GLN A 70 5.86 8.56 -5.57
N ALA A 71 5.04 7.54 -5.33
CA ALA A 71 4.34 7.39 -4.05
C ALA A 71 5.29 7.08 -2.89
N MET A 72 6.39 6.38 -3.17
CA MET A 72 7.35 5.97 -2.14
C MET A 72 8.43 7.01 -1.83
N ARG A 73 8.37 8.18 -2.42
CA ARG A 73 9.34 9.24 -2.12
C ARG A 73 9.31 9.56 -0.62
N ASP A 74 10.47 9.52 0.02
CA ASP A 74 10.63 9.80 1.45
C ASP A 74 9.90 8.83 2.39
N VAL A 75 9.56 7.64 1.89
CA VAL A 75 8.93 6.60 2.69
C VAL A 75 10.00 5.77 3.41
N ASP A 76 9.78 5.51 4.70
CA ASP A 76 10.70 4.70 5.51
C ASP A 76 10.36 3.21 5.45
N TYR A 77 9.07 2.86 5.49
CA TYR A 77 8.61 1.47 5.53
C TYR A 77 7.45 1.27 4.58
N VAL A 78 7.39 0.10 3.96
CA VAL A 78 6.29 -0.29 3.07
C VAL A 78 5.65 -1.57 3.57
N ILE A 79 4.33 -1.58 3.68
CA ILE A 79 3.54 -2.78 3.95
C ILE A 79 2.80 -3.12 2.66
N HIS A 80 3.16 -4.25 2.08
CA HIS A 80 2.58 -4.68 0.81
C HIS A 80 1.40 -5.62 1.06
N ALA A 81 0.18 -5.08 0.92
CA ALA A 81 -1.05 -5.84 1.09
C ALA A 81 -1.85 -5.98 -0.20
N ALA A 82 -1.40 -5.32 -1.28
CA ALA A 82 -2.09 -5.39 -2.56
C ALA A 82 -1.81 -6.71 -3.26
N ALA A 83 -2.84 -7.54 -3.36
CA ALA A 83 -2.77 -8.82 -4.08
C ALA A 83 -4.16 -9.14 -4.61
N LEU A 84 -4.21 -9.93 -5.69
CA LEU A 84 -5.47 -10.49 -6.16
C LEU A 84 -5.88 -11.63 -5.24
N LYS A 85 -6.97 -11.43 -4.51
CA LYS A 85 -7.45 -12.42 -3.53
C LYS A 85 -8.73 -13.11 -3.96
N GLN A 86 -9.17 -12.89 -5.18
CA GLN A 86 -10.41 -13.51 -5.68
C GLN A 86 -10.11 -14.87 -6.26
N VAL A 87 -10.34 -15.89 -5.47
CA VAL A 87 -10.15 -17.29 -5.88
C VAL A 87 -10.90 -17.63 -7.17
N PRO A 88 -12.17 -17.22 -7.36
CA PRO A 88 -12.84 -17.50 -8.63
C PRO A 88 -12.12 -16.92 -9.84
N ALA A 89 -11.55 -15.73 -9.73
CA ALA A 89 -10.77 -15.13 -10.82
C ALA A 89 -9.50 -15.95 -11.10
N ALA A 90 -8.85 -16.45 -10.05
CA ALA A 90 -7.68 -17.30 -10.19
C ALA A 90 -8.03 -18.63 -10.87
N GLU A 91 -9.21 -19.19 -10.61
CA GLU A 91 -9.67 -20.43 -11.23
C GLU A 91 -9.88 -20.24 -12.74
N TYR A 92 -10.41 -19.09 -13.16
CA TYR A 92 -10.66 -18.81 -14.57
C TYR A 92 -9.42 -18.35 -15.32
N ASN A 93 -8.51 -17.66 -14.64
CA ASN A 93 -7.30 -17.15 -15.25
C ASN A 93 -6.13 -17.18 -14.27
N PRO A 94 -5.66 -18.37 -13.91
CA PRO A 94 -4.61 -18.51 -12.89
C PRO A 94 -3.28 -17.88 -13.30
N THR A 95 -2.94 -17.93 -14.59
CA THR A 95 -1.69 -17.36 -15.08
C THR A 95 -1.65 -15.84 -14.86
N GLU A 96 -2.74 -15.15 -15.14
CA GLU A 96 -2.80 -13.71 -14.93
C GLU A 96 -2.82 -13.36 -13.45
N PHE A 97 -3.52 -14.13 -12.63
CA PHE A 97 -3.52 -13.95 -11.18
C PHE A 97 -2.09 -14.03 -10.62
N ILE A 98 -1.36 -15.08 -10.97
CA ILE A 98 0.02 -15.26 -10.53
C ILE A 98 0.91 -14.14 -11.05
N LYS A 99 0.80 -13.82 -12.34
CA LYS A 99 1.60 -12.79 -12.98
C LYS A 99 1.39 -11.41 -12.32
N THR A 100 0.16 -11.05 -12.03
CA THR A 100 -0.16 -9.77 -11.38
C THR A 100 0.44 -9.72 -9.98
N ASN A 101 0.33 -10.78 -9.21
CA ASN A 101 0.88 -10.82 -7.86
C ASN A 101 2.41 -10.76 -7.88
N ILE A 102 3.07 -11.50 -8.76
CA ILE A 102 4.52 -11.50 -8.87
C ILE A 102 5.02 -10.14 -9.38
N ASN A 103 4.43 -9.63 -10.44
CA ASN A 103 4.85 -8.35 -11.02
C ASN A 103 4.60 -7.19 -10.06
N GLY A 104 3.48 -7.22 -9.34
CA GLY A 104 3.18 -6.21 -8.32
C GLY A 104 4.21 -6.21 -7.22
N ALA A 105 4.57 -7.38 -6.69
CA ALA A 105 5.58 -7.50 -5.65
C ALA A 105 6.95 -7.04 -6.14
N GLU A 106 7.34 -7.43 -7.36
CA GLU A 106 8.61 -6.99 -7.96
C GLU A 106 8.65 -5.47 -8.10
N ASN A 107 7.57 -4.85 -8.56
CA ASN A 107 7.50 -3.41 -8.71
C ASN A 107 7.61 -2.70 -7.37
N VAL A 108 6.96 -3.22 -6.33
CA VAL A 108 7.07 -2.69 -4.98
C VAL A 108 8.51 -2.74 -4.49
N ILE A 109 9.18 -3.88 -4.66
CA ILE A 109 10.56 -4.05 -4.24
C ILE A 109 11.47 -3.09 -5.01
N LYS A 110 11.33 -2.99 -6.33
CA LYS A 110 12.14 -2.10 -7.15
C LYS A 110 11.95 -0.64 -6.78
N ALA A 111 10.70 -0.22 -6.57
CA ALA A 111 10.39 1.14 -6.15
C ALA A 111 10.95 1.44 -4.76
N ALA A 112 10.90 0.47 -3.86
CA ALA A 112 11.46 0.61 -2.51
C ALA A 112 12.98 0.77 -2.54
N ILE A 113 13.67 -0.01 -3.38
CA ILE A 113 15.12 0.10 -3.56
C ILE A 113 15.49 1.48 -4.10
N GLU A 114 14.77 1.95 -5.12
CA GLU A 114 14.98 3.26 -5.73
C GLU A 114 14.87 4.39 -4.70
N ASN A 115 13.91 4.30 -3.80
CA ASN A 115 13.63 5.32 -2.79
C ASN A 115 14.35 5.06 -1.46
N ARG A 116 15.20 4.05 -1.37
CA ARG A 116 15.94 3.70 -0.16
C ARG A 116 15.05 3.44 1.04
N VAL A 117 13.93 2.79 0.80
CA VAL A 117 13.02 2.34 1.85
C VAL A 117 13.75 1.36 2.76
N LYS A 118 13.59 1.51 4.08
CA LYS A 118 14.33 0.70 5.05
C LYS A 118 13.89 -0.75 5.07
N LYS A 119 12.58 -1.01 4.92
CA LYS A 119 12.06 -2.36 4.98
C LYS A 119 10.73 -2.46 4.25
N VAL A 120 10.53 -3.57 3.55
CA VAL A 120 9.25 -3.94 2.93
C VAL A 120 8.71 -5.16 3.67
N ILE A 121 7.45 -5.06 4.11
CA ILE A 121 6.74 -6.13 4.83
C ILE A 121 5.63 -6.63 3.92
N ALA A 122 5.63 -7.89 3.65
CA ALA A 122 4.61 -8.53 2.81
C ALA A 122 3.60 -9.30 3.64
#